data_e43bc0788bd878e07584191d745acf4d
#
_entry.id   e43bc0788bd878e07584191d745acf4d
#
_cell.length_a   1.000
_cell.length_b   1.000
_cell.length_c   1.000
_cell.angle_alpha   90.00
_cell.angle_beta   90.00
_cell.angle_gamma   90.00
#
_symmetry.space_group_name_H-M   'P 1'
#
loop_
_entity.id
_entity.type
_entity.pdbx_description
1 polymer ?
#
loop_
_entity_poly.entity_id
_entity_poly.type
_entity_poly.pdbx_seq_one_letter_code
_entity_poly.pdbx_strand_id
1 'polypeptide(L)'
;ETIEEITEKMPYYTYYRQAYGAVLDGLVGEYEVCLPDESGEGESWKRSYGLKAFSPIAEGWYYEGYDDFGQSRTYGYARRHLGHDMLGSVGTPIVAVESGRVEAVGWNQYGGWRVGIRSLDGKRYYYYAHLRKDHPYTSLVKEGAYVTAGDVIGYLGKTGYSLTENTNNIEIPHLHFGLELIFDESQKECDNEIWVDVYALTQLLSKHRCTVVKDEET
;
A
#
# COMPACT_ATOMS: atom_id res chain seq x y z
N GLU A 1 -28.55 -6.38 -21.95
CA GLU A 1 -28.74 -5.25 -21.00
C GLU A 1 -27.38 -4.60 -20.73
N THR A 2 -27.34 -3.28 -20.82
CA THR A 2 -26.16 -2.50 -20.47
C THR A 2 -26.16 -2.20 -18.97
N ILE A 3 -25.00 -1.75 -18.45
CA ILE A 3 -24.90 -1.32 -17.05
C ILE A 3 -25.87 -0.17 -16.78
N GLU A 4 -25.99 0.76 -17.72
CA GLU A 4 -26.91 1.90 -17.65
C GLU A 4 -28.37 1.46 -17.51
N GLU A 5 -28.82 0.49 -18.32
CA GLU A 5 -30.19 -0.04 -18.26
C GLU A 5 -30.48 -0.72 -16.91
N ILE A 6 -29.52 -1.45 -16.35
CA ILE A 6 -29.66 -2.14 -15.07
C ILE A 6 -29.69 -1.14 -13.91
N THR A 7 -28.87 -0.10 -13.98
CA THR A 7 -28.64 0.84 -12.87
C THR A 7 -29.59 2.05 -12.87
N GLU A 8 -30.30 2.32 -13.99
CA GLU A 8 -31.20 3.46 -14.13
C GLU A 8 -32.23 3.58 -12.99
N LYS A 9 -32.71 2.46 -12.49
CA LYS A 9 -33.72 2.39 -11.42
C LYS A 9 -33.13 2.24 -10.00
N MET A 10 -31.81 2.26 -9.86
CA MET A 10 -31.16 2.14 -8.55
C MET A 10 -30.95 3.52 -7.92
N PRO A 11 -31.72 3.92 -6.90
CA PRO A 11 -31.77 5.32 -6.42
C PRO A 11 -30.43 5.82 -5.86
N TYR A 12 -29.55 4.94 -5.43
CA TYR A 12 -28.26 5.28 -4.85
C TYR A 12 -27.06 4.82 -5.68
N TYR A 13 -27.26 4.37 -6.90
CA TYR A 13 -26.18 3.83 -7.73
C TYR A 13 -25.03 4.82 -7.92
N THR A 14 -25.35 6.06 -8.29
CA THR A 14 -24.31 7.11 -8.49
C THR A 14 -23.48 7.34 -7.24
N TYR A 15 -24.11 7.39 -6.07
CA TYR A 15 -23.39 7.55 -4.80
C TYR A 15 -22.43 6.38 -4.54
N TYR A 16 -22.93 5.15 -4.60
CA TYR A 16 -22.09 3.97 -4.38
C TYR A 16 -21.01 3.82 -5.45
N ARG A 17 -21.32 4.11 -6.71
CA ARG A 17 -20.33 4.07 -7.80
C ARG A 17 -19.18 5.04 -7.55
N GLN A 18 -19.46 6.24 -7.08
CA GLN A 18 -18.44 7.22 -6.72
C GLN A 18 -17.64 6.81 -5.49
N ALA A 19 -18.30 6.37 -4.43
CA ALA A 19 -17.64 5.99 -3.18
C ALA A 19 -16.69 4.79 -3.36
N TYR A 20 -17.18 3.71 -3.98
CA TYR A 20 -16.33 2.55 -4.27
C TYR A 20 -15.28 2.83 -5.35
N GLY A 21 -15.64 3.61 -6.36
CA GLY A 21 -14.73 4.01 -7.43
C GLY A 21 -13.52 4.78 -6.91
N ALA A 22 -13.70 5.65 -5.93
CA ALA A 22 -12.60 6.38 -5.31
C ALA A 22 -11.49 5.45 -4.79
N VAL A 23 -11.86 4.30 -4.23
CA VAL A 23 -10.92 3.30 -3.71
C VAL A 23 -10.46 2.32 -4.79
N LEU A 24 -11.37 1.82 -5.63
CA LEU A 24 -11.15 0.60 -6.43
C LEU A 24 -10.80 0.86 -7.91
N ASP A 25 -11.13 2.03 -8.48
CA ASP A 25 -10.93 2.28 -9.92
C ASP A 25 -9.46 2.18 -10.36
N GLY A 26 -8.51 2.46 -9.45
CA GLY A 26 -7.09 2.27 -9.71
C GLY A 26 -6.60 0.83 -9.57
N LEU A 27 -7.35 -0.01 -8.86
CA LEU A 27 -6.95 -1.37 -8.53
C LEU A 27 -7.44 -2.41 -9.55
N VAL A 28 -8.43 -2.07 -10.37
CA VAL A 28 -9.01 -2.95 -11.40
C VAL A 28 -8.98 -2.26 -12.74
N GLY A 29 -8.55 -2.97 -13.79
CA GLY A 29 -8.49 -2.44 -15.14
C GLY A 29 -7.59 -3.24 -16.06
N GLU A 30 -7.22 -2.65 -17.20
CA GLU A 30 -6.23 -3.23 -18.10
C GLU A 30 -4.82 -3.04 -17.53
N TYR A 31 -4.00 -4.06 -17.71
CA TYR A 31 -2.58 -4.04 -17.38
C TYR A 31 -1.80 -4.97 -18.30
N GLU A 32 -0.50 -4.82 -18.35
CA GLU A 32 0.41 -5.73 -19.04
C GLU A 32 1.19 -6.53 -18.00
N VAL A 33 1.28 -7.82 -18.20
CA VAL A 33 2.06 -8.73 -17.37
C VAL A 33 3.16 -9.34 -18.22
N CYS A 34 4.37 -9.30 -17.70
CA CYS A 34 5.51 -10.00 -18.27
C CYS A 34 5.50 -11.45 -17.78
N LEU A 35 5.46 -12.38 -18.70
CA LEU A 35 5.49 -13.81 -18.42
C LEU A 35 6.67 -14.44 -19.15
N PRO A 36 7.24 -15.55 -18.67
CA PRO A 36 8.14 -16.35 -19.47
C PRO A 36 7.49 -16.70 -20.81
N ASP A 37 8.25 -16.64 -21.89
CA ASP A 37 7.76 -17.09 -23.19
C ASP A 37 7.60 -18.61 -23.22
N GLU A 38 7.11 -19.15 -24.34
CA GLU A 38 6.89 -20.59 -24.52
C GLU A 38 8.20 -21.43 -24.42
N SER A 39 9.37 -20.80 -24.62
CA SER A 39 10.67 -21.45 -24.45
C SER A 39 11.17 -21.47 -23.01
N GLY A 40 10.64 -20.57 -22.16
CA GLY A 40 11.08 -20.36 -20.78
C GLY A 40 12.40 -19.58 -20.65
N GLU A 41 13.00 -19.15 -21.76
CA GLU A 41 14.26 -18.42 -21.80
C GLU A 41 14.09 -16.92 -22.14
N GLY A 42 12.89 -16.53 -22.60
CA GLY A 42 12.55 -15.17 -22.98
C GLY A 42 11.38 -14.60 -22.18
N GLU A 43 11.07 -13.35 -22.43
CA GLU A 43 9.95 -12.63 -21.84
C GLU A 43 8.90 -12.32 -22.90
N SER A 44 7.63 -12.50 -22.52
CA SER A 44 6.48 -12.18 -23.36
C SER A 44 5.50 -11.32 -22.57
N TRP A 45 5.11 -10.18 -23.16
CA TRP A 45 4.15 -9.26 -22.57
C TRP A 45 2.73 -9.61 -23.00
N LYS A 46 1.86 -9.84 -22.03
CA LYS A 46 0.47 -10.16 -22.26
C LYS A 46 -0.43 -9.09 -21.65
N ARG A 47 -1.32 -8.51 -22.48
CA ARG A 47 -2.36 -7.61 -21.99
C ARG A 47 -3.46 -8.42 -21.29
N SER A 48 -3.87 -7.97 -20.12
CA SER A 48 -4.89 -8.59 -19.30
C SER A 48 -5.83 -7.54 -18.71
N TYR A 49 -6.99 -7.96 -18.25
CA TYR A 49 -7.93 -7.13 -17.51
C TYR A 49 -8.31 -7.81 -16.20
N GLY A 50 -8.27 -7.08 -15.11
CA GLY A 50 -8.61 -7.60 -13.79
C GLY A 50 -7.98 -6.80 -12.67
N LEU A 51 -7.72 -7.49 -11.55
CA LEU A 51 -7.03 -6.92 -10.41
C LEU A 51 -5.55 -6.71 -10.76
N LYS A 52 -5.11 -5.44 -10.74
CA LYS A 52 -3.73 -4.99 -11.00
C LYS A 52 -3.06 -4.42 -9.75
N ALA A 53 -3.48 -4.88 -8.60
CA ALA A 53 -2.96 -4.50 -7.30
C ALA A 53 -2.57 -5.74 -6.51
N PHE A 54 -1.59 -5.62 -5.63
CA PHE A 54 -1.05 -6.72 -4.84
C PHE A 54 -1.17 -6.46 -3.35
N SER A 55 -1.13 -7.54 -2.54
CA SER A 55 -0.97 -7.41 -1.10
C SER A 55 0.34 -6.68 -0.78
N PRO A 56 0.36 -5.78 0.21
CA PRO A 56 1.59 -5.10 0.59
C PRO A 56 2.66 -6.03 1.19
N ILE A 57 2.30 -7.27 1.57
CA ILE A 57 3.23 -8.29 2.06
C ILE A 57 3.47 -9.34 0.98
N ALA A 58 4.73 -9.59 0.63
CA ALA A 58 5.15 -10.56 -0.39
C ALA A 58 4.68 -11.99 -0.08
N GLU A 59 4.51 -12.82 -1.13
CA GLU A 59 4.16 -14.23 -1.00
C GLU A 59 5.23 -15.02 -0.23
N GLY A 60 4.79 -16.05 0.51
CA GLY A 60 5.69 -16.87 1.32
C GLY A 60 6.02 -16.31 2.70
N TRP A 61 5.61 -15.07 3.01
CA TRP A 61 5.84 -14.44 4.31
C TRP A 61 4.55 -14.43 5.14
N TYR A 62 4.60 -14.97 6.34
CA TYR A 62 3.47 -14.96 7.27
C TYR A 62 3.27 -13.55 7.84
N TYR A 63 2.02 -13.15 7.99
CA TYR A 63 1.61 -12.01 8.78
C TYR A 63 0.24 -12.26 9.43
N GLU A 64 -0.02 -11.54 10.49
CA GLU A 64 -1.31 -11.49 11.19
C GLU A 64 -1.80 -10.05 11.20
N GLY A 65 -3.09 -9.83 11.03
CA GLY A 65 -3.67 -8.49 11.03
C GLY A 65 -4.96 -8.46 11.83
N TYR A 66 -5.24 -7.30 12.40
CA TYR A 66 -6.43 -7.05 13.22
C TYR A 66 -7.23 -5.90 12.64
N ASP A 67 -8.56 -6.03 12.72
CA ASP A 67 -9.49 -4.95 12.37
C ASP A 67 -9.52 -3.92 13.50
N ASP A 68 -8.63 -2.95 13.44
CA ASP A 68 -8.41 -1.95 14.48
C ASP A 68 -8.39 -0.51 13.97
N PHE A 69 -8.92 -0.29 12.76
CA PHE A 69 -9.08 1.06 12.20
C PHE A 69 -9.91 1.95 13.13
N GLY A 70 -9.46 3.18 13.34
CA GLY A 70 -10.13 4.15 14.20
C GLY A 70 -9.93 3.95 15.70
N GLN A 71 -9.30 2.87 16.14
CA GLN A 71 -9.00 2.65 17.56
C GLN A 71 -8.00 3.70 18.09
N SER A 72 -8.09 3.97 19.40
CA SER A 72 -7.23 4.98 20.02
C SER A 72 -5.78 4.51 20.13
N ARG A 73 -4.86 5.41 19.81
CA ARG A 73 -3.41 5.30 20.05
C ARG A 73 -2.97 6.45 20.95
N THR A 74 -2.07 6.21 21.90
CA THR A 74 -1.76 7.15 22.98
C THR A 74 -0.31 7.62 23.02
N TYR A 75 0.58 7.14 22.13
CA TYR A 75 1.95 7.64 22.10
C TYR A 75 1.99 9.12 21.71
N GLY A 76 2.55 9.96 22.59
CA GLY A 76 2.66 11.40 22.44
C GLY A 76 1.36 12.15 22.69
N TYR A 77 0.27 11.80 22.03
CA TYR A 77 -1.08 12.32 22.22
C TYR A 77 -2.13 11.31 21.78
N ALA A 78 -3.37 11.51 22.17
CA ALA A 78 -4.47 10.66 21.74
C ALA A 78 -4.77 10.90 20.25
N ARG A 79 -4.68 9.86 19.43
CA ARG A 79 -5.00 9.89 18.01
C ARG A 79 -5.70 8.61 17.60
N ARG A 80 -6.34 8.63 16.45
CA ARG A 80 -6.93 7.43 15.86
C ARG A 80 -5.89 6.64 15.08
N HIS A 81 -6.05 5.33 15.03
CA HIS A 81 -5.33 4.45 14.13
C HIS A 81 -5.92 4.57 12.72
N LEU A 82 -5.15 5.06 11.75
CA LEU A 82 -5.62 5.38 10.40
C LEU A 82 -4.96 4.45 9.37
N GLY A 83 -5.07 3.14 9.62
CA GLY A 83 -4.49 2.11 8.77
C GLY A 83 -4.78 0.72 9.29
N HIS A 84 -4.04 -0.25 8.77
CA HIS A 84 -4.04 -1.65 9.17
C HIS A 84 -2.65 -2.05 9.59
N ASP A 85 -2.51 -2.56 10.81
CA ASP A 85 -1.26 -3.09 11.34
C ASP A 85 -1.13 -4.58 10.96
N MET A 86 -0.16 -4.87 10.10
CA MET A 86 0.14 -6.21 9.60
C MET A 86 1.38 -6.76 10.30
N LEU A 87 1.18 -7.56 11.35
CA LEU A 87 2.23 -8.09 12.21
C LEU A 87 3.01 -9.18 11.48
N GLY A 88 4.33 -9.05 11.45
CA GLY A 88 5.19 -9.98 10.73
C GLY A 88 6.63 -9.96 11.22
N SER A 89 7.51 -10.68 10.54
CA SER A 89 8.93 -10.72 10.88
C SER A 89 9.68 -9.51 10.34
N VAL A 90 10.66 -9.01 11.10
CA VAL A 90 11.58 -7.99 10.60
C VAL A 90 12.29 -8.50 9.33
N GLY A 91 12.31 -7.68 8.28
CA GLY A 91 12.89 -8.04 7.00
C GLY A 91 11.92 -8.65 5.99
N THR A 92 10.66 -8.88 6.36
CA THR A 92 9.61 -9.27 5.41
C THR A 92 9.54 -8.23 4.27
N PRO A 93 9.63 -8.66 2.99
CA PRO A 93 9.52 -7.74 1.86
C PRO A 93 8.14 -7.09 1.80
N ILE A 94 8.14 -5.77 1.62
CA ILE A 94 6.96 -4.96 1.41
C ILE A 94 6.93 -4.54 -0.05
N VAL A 95 5.77 -4.70 -0.69
CA VAL A 95 5.59 -4.37 -2.10
C VAL A 95 4.61 -3.22 -2.29
N ALA A 96 4.77 -2.49 -3.39
CA ALA A 96 3.82 -1.48 -3.80
C ALA A 96 2.47 -2.11 -4.15
N VAL A 97 1.40 -1.66 -3.49
CA VAL A 97 0.04 -2.16 -3.73
C VAL A 97 -0.46 -1.77 -5.11
N GLU A 98 -0.24 -0.54 -5.51
CA GLU A 98 -0.61 0.03 -6.81
C GLU A 98 0.60 0.74 -7.42
N SER A 99 0.66 0.78 -8.75
CA SER A 99 1.66 1.59 -9.46
C SER A 99 1.47 3.07 -9.15
N GLY A 100 2.57 3.77 -8.91
CA GLY A 100 2.49 5.17 -8.51
C GLY A 100 3.83 5.88 -8.49
N ARG A 101 3.81 7.12 -8.01
CA ARG A 101 5.00 7.93 -7.79
C ARG A 101 5.31 8.00 -6.31
N VAL A 102 6.54 7.74 -5.95
CA VAL A 102 7.04 7.93 -4.58
C VAL A 102 7.00 9.42 -4.26
N GLU A 103 6.18 9.80 -3.30
CA GLU A 103 5.93 11.19 -2.94
C GLU A 103 6.58 11.59 -1.63
N ALA A 104 6.74 10.63 -0.72
CA ALA A 104 7.39 10.85 0.56
C ALA A 104 8.28 9.66 0.93
N VAL A 105 9.48 9.95 1.36
CA VAL A 105 10.46 9.00 1.89
C VAL A 105 11.11 9.60 3.12
N GLY A 106 11.49 8.79 4.09
CA GLY A 106 12.27 9.24 5.21
C GLY A 106 11.63 8.94 6.56
N TRP A 107 12.13 9.62 7.57
CA TRP A 107 11.76 9.43 8.96
C TRP A 107 10.66 10.40 9.39
N ASN A 108 9.72 9.91 10.19
CA ASN A 108 8.95 10.75 11.10
C ASN A 108 8.85 10.09 12.49
N GLN A 109 8.58 10.88 13.51
CA GLN A 109 8.60 10.40 14.90
C GLN A 109 7.57 9.32 15.22
N TYR A 110 6.48 9.23 14.46
CA TYR A 110 5.41 8.24 14.69
C TYR A 110 5.61 7.00 13.83
N GLY A 111 5.70 7.16 12.52
CA GLY A 111 5.82 6.05 11.56
C GLY A 111 7.24 5.48 11.43
N GLY A 112 8.25 6.13 12.01
CA GLY A 112 9.64 5.73 11.80
C GLY A 112 10.08 5.91 10.35
N TRP A 113 10.81 4.96 9.79
CA TRP A 113 11.07 4.90 8.37
C TRP A 113 9.78 4.60 7.61
N ARG A 114 9.45 5.45 6.64
CA ARG A 114 8.20 5.38 5.91
C ARG A 114 8.36 5.68 4.42
N VAL A 115 7.41 5.17 3.63
CA VAL A 115 7.22 5.49 2.21
C VAL A 115 5.78 5.92 1.99
N GLY A 116 5.60 6.99 1.23
CA GLY A 116 4.31 7.42 0.70
C GLY A 116 4.31 7.34 -0.82
N ILE A 117 3.32 6.67 -1.41
CA ILE A 117 3.17 6.50 -2.85
C ILE A 117 1.84 7.06 -3.30
N ARG A 118 1.89 8.03 -4.22
CA ARG A 118 0.70 8.58 -4.88
C ARG A 118 0.37 7.76 -6.11
N SER A 119 -0.88 7.31 -6.25
CA SER A 119 -1.36 6.64 -7.47
C SER A 119 -1.17 7.51 -8.72
N LEU A 120 -1.09 6.88 -9.90
CA LEU A 120 -0.84 7.59 -11.16
C LEU A 120 -1.94 8.59 -11.52
N ASP A 121 -3.18 8.36 -11.07
CA ASP A 121 -4.31 9.28 -11.25
C ASP A 121 -4.40 10.37 -10.17
N GLY A 122 -3.49 10.34 -9.17
CA GLY A 122 -3.36 11.32 -8.11
C GLY A 122 -4.40 11.23 -6.98
N LYS A 123 -5.30 10.25 -7.01
CA LYS A 123 -6.47 10.18 -6.11
C LYS A 123 -6.25 9.36 -4.85
N ARG A 124 -5.25 8.49 -4.81
CA ARG A 124 -4.92 7.60 -3.69
C ARG A 124 -3.50 7.84 -3.24
N TYR A 125 -3.32 7.90 -1.94
CA TYR A 125 -2.00 7.98 -1.31
C TYR A 125 -1.85 6.78 -0.37
N TYR A 126 -0.88 5.93 -0.69
CA TYR A 126 -0.54 4.73 0.06
C TYR A 126 0.58 5.02 1.03
N TYR A 127 0.37 4.71 2.29
CA TYR A 127 1.33 4.95 3.37
C TYR A 127 1.83 3.63 3.94
N TYR A 128 3.15 3.47 3.95
CA TYR A 128 3.85 2.30 4.48
C TYR A 128 4.81 2.77 5.57
N ALA A 129 4.65 2.30 6.81
CA ALA A 129 5.43 2.77 7.94
C ALA A 129 5.98 1.64 8.80
N HIS A 130 6.81 2.01 9.78
CA HIS A 130 7.54 1.13 10.68
C HIS A 130 8.55 0.23 9.98
N LEU A 131 9.13 0.72 8.88
CA LEU A 131 10.08 -0.04 8.09
C LEU A 131 11.36 -0.35 8.87
N ARG A 132 12.18 -1.24 8.32
CA ARG A 132 13.37 -1.80 8.97
C ARG A 132 14.42 -0.71 9.27
N LYS A 133 15.05 -0.83 10.41
CA LYS A 133 16.22 -0.02 10.79
C LYS A 133 17.38 -0.26 9.83
N ASP A 134 18.19 0.76 9.58
CA ASP A 134 19.42 0.81 8.77
C ASP A 134 19.20 0.58 7.26
N HIS A 135 18.33 -0.32 6.86
CA HIS A 135 18.02 -0.64 5.45
C HIS A 135 16.51 -0.72 5.24
N PRO A 136 15.77 0.43 5.32
CA PRO A 136 14.31 0.44 5.21
C PRO A 136 13.81 0.21 3.79
N TYR A 137 14.58 0.66 2.78
CA TYR A 137 14.15 0.75 1.39
C TYR A 137 15.02 -0.06 0.45
N THR A 138 14.47 -0.37 -0.72
CA THR A 138 15.24 -0.80 -1.89
C THR A 138 15.81 0.41 -2.65
N SER A 139 16.71 0.17 -3.60
CA SER A 139 17.30 1.22 -4.43
C SER A 139 16.28 1.95 -5.34
N LEU A 140 15.12 1.33 -5.57
CA LEU A 140 14.01 1.89 -6.35
C LEU A 140 13.34 3.07 -5.64
N VAL A 141 13.36 3.10 -4.31
CA VAL A 141 12.59 4.06 -3.52
C VAL A 141 13.39 5.35 -3.33
N LYS A 142 13.07 6.33 -4.13
CA LYS A 142 13.55 7.71 -4.04
C LYS A 142 12.38 8.65 -4.31
N GLU A 143 12.34 9.78 -3.62
CA GLU A 143 11.31 10.79 -3.86
C GLU A 143 11.29 11.20 -5.34
N GLY A 144 10.10 11.17 -5.92
CA GLY A 144 9.86 11.42 -7.33
C GLY A 144 10.00 10.21 -8.25
N ALA A 145 10.54 9.09 -7.80
CA ALA A 145 10.63 7.87 -8.61
C ALA A 145 9.25 7.23 -8.84
N TYR A 146 9.12 6.51 -9.94
CA TYR A 146 7.95 5.67 -10.20
C TYR A 146 8.21 4.25 -9.76
N VAL A 147 7.17 3.61 -9.21
CA VAL A 147 7.15 2.20 -8.86
C VAL A 147 5.98 1.51 -9.53
N THR A 148 6.14 0.26 -9.85
CA THR A 148 5.10 -0.60 -10.40
C THR A 148 4.44 -1.41 -9.29
N ALA A 149 3.14 -1.68 -9.40
CA ALA A 149 2.46 -2.58 -8.48
C ALA A 149 3.22 -3.93 -8.42
N GLY A 150 3.56 -4.38 -7.20
CA GLY A 150 4.37 -5.57 -6.99
C GLY A 150 5.87 -5.34 -6.80
N ASP A 151 6.42 -4.17 -7.13
CA ASP A 151 7.81 -3.84 -6.84
C ASP A 151 8.08 -3.90 -5.34
N VAL A 152 9.23 -4.49 -4.95
CA VAL A 152 9.69 -4.44 -3.55
C VAL A 152 10.15 -3.03 -3.24
N ILE A 153 9.44 -2.37 -2.33
CA ILE A 153 9.72 -0.97 -1.94
C ILE A 153 10.49 -0.86 -0.63
N GLY A 154 10.50 -1.91 0.18
CA GLY A 154 11.18 -1.89 1.47
C GLY A 154 10.95 -3.15 2.28
N TYR A 155 11.27 -3.06 3.56
CA TYR A 155 11.25 -4.20 4.46
C TYR A 155 10.56 -3.85 5.77
N LEU A 156 9.68 -4.75 6.24
CA LEU A 156 9.01 -4.66 7.52
C LEU A 156 10.00 -4.54 8.67
N GLY A 157 9.72 -3.67 9.61
CA GLY A 157 10.56 -3.44 10.78
C GLY A 157 9.76 -3.16 12.04
N LYS A 158 10.33 -2.31 12.88
CA LYS A 158 9.73 -1.84 14.13
C LYS A 158 10.24 -0.45 14.53
N THR A 159 10.59 0.35 13.51
CA THR A 159 11.04 1.73 13.73
C THR A 159 9.87 2.67 13.99
N GLY A 160 10.13 3.76 14.66
CA GLY A 160 9.14 4.79 14.99
C GLY A 160 8.96 4.99 16.48
N TYR A 161 7.95 5.78 16.83
CA TYR A 161 7.66 6.24 18.20
C TYR A 161 8.91 6.79 18.91
N SER A 162 9.70 7.58 18.18
CA SER A 162 10.95 8.16 18.66
C SER A 162 11.26 9.46 17.93
N LEU A 163 11.74 10.47 18.65
CA LEU A 163 12.31 11.69 18.07
C LEU A 163 13.69 11.43 17.46
N THR A 164 14.37 10.37 17.91
CA THR A 164 15.69 9.98 17.38
C THR A 164 15.46 9.10 16.15
N GLU A 165 15.99 9.55 15.02
CA GLU A 165 15.95 8.82 13.76
C GLU A 165 16.57 7.43 13.89
N ASN A 166 16.09 6.50 13.06
CA ASN A 166 16.62 5.13 12.97
C ASN A 166 16.53 4.33 14.28
N THR A 167 15.50 4.57 15.08
CA THR A 167 15.28 3.90 16.37
C THR A 167 14.17 2.86 16.28
N ASN A 168 14.44 1.65 16.74
CA ASN A 168 13.47 0.59 16.98
C ASN A 168 12.80 0.81 18.34
N ASN A 169 11.66 1.46 18.40
CA ASN A 169 10.92 1.70 19.63
C ASN A 169 9.50 1.09 19.64
N ILE A 170 9.19 0.28 18.64
CA ILE A 170 7.96 -0.51 18.56
C ILE A 170 8.27 -1.90 19.09
N GLU A 171 7.42 -2.42 19.95
CA GLU A 171 7.64 -3.73 20.59
C GLU A 171 7.44 -4.87 19.59
N ILE A 172 6.29 -4.90 18.92
CA ILE A 172 5.91 -5.96 17.98
C ILE A 172 6.15 -5.49 16.55
N PRO A 173 7.03 -6.16 15.77
CA PRO A 173 7.27 -5.79 14.38
C PRO A 173 5.99 -5.88 13.54
N HIS A 174 5.69 -4.83 12.79
CA HIS A 174 4.55 -4.80 11.88
C HIS A 174 4.76 -3.78 10.77
N LEU A 175 4.06 -3.96 9.67
CA LEU A 175 3.80 -2.92 8.69
C LEU A 175 2.54 -2.19 9.11
N HIS A 176 2.62 -0.89 9.31
CA HIS A 176 1.45 -0.03 9.29
C HIS A 176 1.17 0.39 7.84
N PHE A 177 0.03 -0.06 7.31
CA PHE A 177 -0.40 0.22 5.95
C PHE A 177 -1.67 1.07 5.96
N GLY A 178 -1.63 2.24 5.32
CA GLY A 178 -2.75 3.16 5.21
C GLY A 178 -3.06 3.53 3.75
N LEU A 179 -4.30 3.93 3.52
CA LEU A 179 -4.78 4.50 2.27
C LEU A 179 -5.55 5.76 2.55
N GLU A 180 -5.10 6.84 1.95
CA GLU A 180 -5.77 8.14 2.00
C GLU A 180 -6.33 8.50 0.62
N LEU A 181 -7.56 9.02 0.58
CA LEU A 181 -8.17 9.56 -0.63
C LEU A 181 -7.88 11.05 -0.74
N ILE A 182 -7.43 11.48 -1.91
CA ILE A 182 -7.07 12.86 -2.19
C ILE A 182 -7.91 13.38 -3.35
N PHE A 183 -8.87 14.21 -3.04
CA PHE A 183 -9.69 14.92 -4.02
C PHE A 183 -9.18 16.34 -4.24
N ASP A 184 -8.44 16.89 -3.27
CA ASP A 184 -7.81 18.19 -3.30
C ASP A 184 -6.49 18.15 -2.53
N GLU A 185 -5.43 18.80 -3.03
CA GLU A 185 -4.10 18.76 -2.40
C GLU A 185 -4.08 19.33 -0.97
N SER A 186 -5.05 20.18 -0.59
CA SER A 186 -5.17 20.67 0.78
C SER A 186 -5.57 19.60 1.80
N GLN A 187 -6.03 18.42 1.34
CA GLN A 187 -6.42 17.31 2.22
C GLN A 187 -5.22 16.53 2.75
N LYS A 188 -4.11 16.54 2.02
CA LYS A 188 -2.99 15.63 2.22
C LYS A 188 -2.22 15.79 3.54
N GLU A 189 -2.19 16.94 4.16
CA GLU A 189 -1.41 17.21 5.39
C GLU A 189 -2.16 18.13 6.35
N CYS A 190 -3.45 17.91 6.52
CA CYS A 190 -4.28 18.80 7.31
C CYS A 190 -5.43 18.07 8.00
N ASP A 191 -6.27 18.82 8.69
CA ASP A 191 -7.42 18.30 9.44
C ASP A 191 -8.53 17.65 8.56
N ASN A 192 -8.39 17.69 7.23
CA ASN A 192 -9.37 17.18 6.27
C ASN A 192 -8.93 15.89 5.58
N GLU A 193 -7.95 15.17 6.12
CA GLU A 193 -7.50 13.87 5.61
C GLU A 193 -8.64 12.85 5.58
N ILE A 194 -8.72 12.09 4.49
CA ILE A 194 -9.73 11.05 4.28
C ILE A 194 -9.05 9.68 4.25
N TRP A 195 -8.77 9.15 5.43
CA TRP A 195 -8.22 7.79 5.57
C TRP A 195 -9.32 6.75 5.49
N VAL A 196 -9.05 5.68 4.75
CA VAL A 196 -9.97 4.58 4.49
C VAL A 196 -9.64 3.39 5.40
N ASP A 197 -10.66 2.76 5.95
CA ASP A 197 -10.51 1.44 6.53
C ASP A 197 -10.12 0.44 5.44
N VAL A 198 -8.89 -0.02 5.49
CA VAL A 198 -8.29 -0.90 4.48
C VAL A 198 -8.31 -2.38 4.89
N TYR A 199 -8.91 -2.74 6.03
CA TYR A 199 -8.89 -4.13 6.49
C TYR A 199 -9.50 -5.08 5.46
N ALA A 200 -10.72 -4.81 5.00
CA ALA A 200 -11.37 -5.63 3.98
C ALA A 200 -10.59 -5.66 2.65
N LEU A 201 -9.98 -4.54 2.26
CA LEU A 201 -9.14 -4.45 1.06
C LEU A 201 -7.90 -5.35 1.20
N THR A 202 -7.18 -5.27 2.31
CA THR A 202 -5.99 -6.11 2.55
C THR A 202 -6.33 -7.59 2.64
N GLN A 203 -7.52 -7.95 3.19
CA GLN A 203 -8.02 -9.33 3.17
C GLN A 203 -8.30 -9.82 1.73
N LEU A 204 -8.84 -8.98 0.86
CA LEU A 204 -9.00 -9.30 -0.55
C LEU A 204 -7.64 -9.50 -1.22
N LEU A 205 -6.73 -8.54 -1.06
CA LEU A 205 -5.40 -8.56 -1.66
C LEU A 205 -4.51 -9.69 -1.12
N SER A 206 -4.78 -10.23 0.07
CA SER A 206 -4.05 -11.38 0.62
C SER A 206 -4.09 -12.62 -0.29
N LYS A 207 -5.08 -12.68 -1.19
CA LYS A 207 -5.21 -13.71 -2.22
C LYS A 207 -4.46 -13.40 -3.52
N HIS A 208 -3.87 -12.20 -3.61
CA HIS A 208 -3.12 -11.74 -4.78
C HIS A 208 -1.78 -11.14 -4.30
N ARG A 209 -0.82 -12.02 -4.06
CA ARG A 209 0.50 -11.68 -3.52
C ARG A 209 1.57 -11.89 -4.57
N CYS A 210 2.60 -11.04 -4.56
CA CYS A 210 3.76 -11.19 -5.42
C CYS A 210 4.76 -12.17 -4.85
N THR A 211 5.25 -13.08 -5.68
CA THR A 211 6.48 -13.83 -5.40
C THR A 211 7.68 -12.88 -5.53
N VAL A 212 8.55 -12.91 -4.56
CA VAL A 212 9.78 -12.10 -4.54
C VAL A 212 10.98 -13.03 -4.63
N VAL A 213 11.82 -12.81 -5.62
CA VAL A 213 13.08 -13.52 -5.79
C VAL A 213 14.19 -12.71 -5.14
N LYS A 214 15.02 -13.36 -4.33
CA LYS A 214 16.22 -12.74 -3.78
C LYS A 214 17.31 -12.80 -4.86
N ASP A 215 17.79 -11.63 -5.25
CA ASP A 215 18.96 -11.53 -6.11
C ASP A 215 20.22 -11.93 -5.32
N GLU A 216 21.04 -12.81 -5.83
CA GLU A 216 22.22 -13.32 -5.12
C GLU A 216 23.37 -12.28 -5.04
N GLU A 217 23.19 -11.12 -5.70
CA GLU A 217 24.21 -10.05 -5.77
C GLU A 217 24.04 -8.90 -4.75
N THR A 218 23.10 -9.00 -3.79
CA THR A 218 22.91 -7.95 -2.76
C THR A 218 22.93 -8.48 -1.32
#